data_ab0bf1536561ed75cc350134de5c806b
#
_entry.id   ab0bf1536561ed75cc350134de5c806b
#
_cell.length_a   1.000
_cell.length_b   1.000
_cell.length_c   1.000
_cell.angle_alpha   90.00
_cell.angle_beta   90.00
_cell.angle_gamma   90.00
#
_symmetry.space_group_name_H-M   'P 1'
#
loop_
_entity.id
_entity.type
_entity.pdbx_description
1 polymer ?
#
loop_
_entity_poly.entity_id
_entity_poly.type
_entity_poly.pdbx_seq_one_letter_code
_entity_poly.pdbx_strand_id
1 'polypeptide(L)'
;MPVTSLAPRLGGVLIALTLMLAGCATTPPAQVGTQVSPATRAMYAAVDDGRFVVPAIPDRYLTPQNVRQEVDFWGDEPPGSIVVDPYSYYLYYVLGGKRAIRYRIGVGAMGRTFSGRATVGMKREWPTWTPTANMISIEPDLYGPWAGGMGPGLENPLGARAMYLYRNGRDSMYRIHGTYAPSSIGDSVSAGCIRMYQQDAMDLFRRVPVGTRVRVLAPDESGYGTVPGAMAWAG
;
A
#
# COMPACT_ATOMS: atom_id res chain seq x y z
N MET A 1 -100.94 -16.73 44.73
CA MET A 1 -100.32 -17.54 43.67
C MET A 1 -99.29 -16.60 42.99
N PRO A 2 -98.03 -16.82 43.13
CA PRO A 2 -96.98 -15.86 42.61
C PRO A 2 -96.61 -16.19 41.18
N VAL A 3 -96.45 -15.12 40.40
CA VAL A 3 -95.99 -15.13 39.03
C VAL A 3 -94.47 -14.87 39.04
N THR A 4 -93.73 -15.84 38.58
CA THR A 4 -92.26 -15.76 38.44
C THR A 4 -91.90 -15.02 37.17
N SER A 5 -91.19 -13.94 37.29
CA SER A 5 -90.61 -13.18 36.19
C SER A 5 -89.17 -13.70 35.86
N LEU A 6 -88.98 -14.09 34.63
CA LEU A 6 -87.67 -14.45 34.08
C LEU A 6 -87.02 -13.22 33.46
N ALA A 7 -85.88 -12.83 33.94
CA ALA A 7 -85.01 -11.80 33.32
C ALA A 7 -83.92 -12.41 32.48
N PRO A 8 -83.61 -11.92 31.26
CA PRO A 8 -82.50 -12.42 30.43
C PRO A 8 -81.18 -11.88 30.88
N ARG A 9 -80.17 -12.77 30.97
CA ARG A 9 -78.77 -12.41 31.19
C ARG A 9 -78.11 -12.04 29.83
N LEU A 10 -77.78 -10.74 29.71
CA LEU A 10 -76.88 -10.31 28.64
C LEU A 10 -75.44 -10.71 29.02
N GLY A 11 -74.88 -11.63 28.25
CA GLY A 11 -73.45 -11.98 28.31
C GLY A 11 -72.63 -10.91 27.53
N GLY A 12 -71.86 -10.10 28.24
CA GLY A 12 -70.93 -9.20 27.61
C GLY A 12 -69.66 -9.95 27.16
N VAL A 13 -69.42 -9.99 25.88
CA VAL A 13 -68.14 -10.47 25.30
C VAL A 13 -67.13 -9.36 25.38
N LEU A 14 -66.15 -9.47 26.27
CA LEU A 14 -64.98 -8.57 26.32
C LEU A 14 -64.01 -9.00 25.22
N ILE A 15 -63.95 -8.25 24.12
CA ILE A 15 -62.92 -8.38 23.12
C ILE A 15 -61.65 -7.67 23.63
N ALA A 16 -60.67 -8.45 24.09
CA ALA A 16 -59.36 -7.91 24.46
C ALA A 16 -58.58 -7.62 23.17
N LEU A 17 -58.42 -6.32 22.84
CA LEU A 17 -57.66 -5.85 21.72
C LEU A 17 -56.19 -5.83 22.14
N THR A 18 -55.41 -6.87 21.82
CA THR A 18 -53.98 -6.91 22.00
C THR A 18 -53.32 -6.03 20.95
N LEU A 19 -52.87 -4.81 21.33
CA LEU A 19 -51.92 -4.01 20.50
C LEU A 19 -50.57 -4.71 20.45
N MET A 20 -50.25 -5.27 19.32
CA MET A 20 -48.87 -5.66 18.97
C MET A 20 -48.10 -4.38 18.66
N LEU A 21 -47.25 -3.92 19.59
CA LEU A 21 -46.21 -2.93 19.29
C LEU A 21 -45.13 -3.63 18.46
N ALA A 22 -45.19 -3.45 17.15
CA ALA A 22 -44.07 -3.76 16.27
C ALA A 22 -42.96 -2.76 16.58
N GLY A 23 -42.05 -3.12 17.48
CA GLY A 23 -40.81 -2.42 17.71
C GLY A 23 -39.94 -2.50 16.47
N CYS A 24 -39.84 -1.39 15.71
CA CYS A 24 -38.80 -1.21 14.72
C CYS A 24 -37.45 -1.27 15.46
N ALA A 25 -36.81 -2.44 15.45
CA ALA A 25 -35.42 -2.56 15.83
C ALA A 25 -34.60 -1.80 14.78
N THR A 26 -34.31 -0.53 15.07
CA THR A 26 -33.29 0.22 14.36
C THR A 26 -31.96 -0.46 14.65
N THR A 27 -31.50 -1.31 13.72
CA THR A 27 -30.14 -1.81 13.73
C THR A 27 -29.23 -0.57 13.72
N PRO A 28 -28.37 -0.37 14.74
CA PRO A 28 -27.44 0.74 14.69
C PRO A 28 -26.59 0.58 13.42
N PRO A 29 -26.26 1.68 12.72
CA PRO A 29 -25.39 1.61 11.55
C PRO A 29 -24.14 0.87 11.99
N ALA A 30 -23.81 -0.21 11.24
CA ALA A 30 -22.57 -0.95 11.45
C ALA A 30 -21.45 0.11 11.48
N GLN A 31 -20.78 0.22 12.61
CA GLN A 31 -19.57 1.01 12.69
C GLN A 31 -18.61 0.35 11.70
N VAL A 32 -18.40 0.97 10.55
CA VAL A 32 -17.32 0.66 9.63
C VAL A 32 -16.05 1.14 10.32
N GLY A 33 -15.75 0.53 11.45
CA GLY A 33 -14.41 0.50 11.98
C GLY A 33 -13.62 -0.30 10.96
N THR A 34 -12.63 0.32 10.34
CA THR A 34 -11.68 -0.29 9.42
C THR A 34 -10.84 -1.32 10.18
N GLN A 35 -11.46 -2.43 10.58
CA GLN A 35 -10.70 -3.53 11.18
C GLN A 35 -9.87 -4.16 10.07
N VAL A 36 -8.55 -4.11 10.27
CA VAL A 36 -7.59 -4.79 9.39
C VAL A 36 -7.94 -6.27 9.35
N SER A 37 -8.17 -6.81 8.16
CA SER A 37 -8.53 -8.22 8.02
C SER A 37 -7.40 -9.14 8.49
N PRO A 38 -7.70 -10.36 8.97
CA PRO A 38 -6.68 -11.35 9.34
C PRO A 38 -5.71 -11.63 8.19
N ALA A 39 -6.19 -11.68 6.95
CA ALA A 39 -5.37 -11.87 5.76
C ALA A 39 -4.40 -10.72 5.54
N THR A 40 -4.85 -9.48 5.70
CA THR A 40 -4.00 -8.28 5.62
C THR A 40 -2.93 -8.30 6.72
N ARG A 41 -3.29 -8.60 7.97
CA ARG A 41 -2.31 -8.73 9.05
C ARG A 41 -1.27 -9.80 8.76
N ALA A 42 -1.66 -10.95 8.21
CA ALA A 42 -0.73 -12.00 7.82
C ALA A 42 0.24 -11.56 6.73
N MET A 43 -0.20 -10.78 5.74
CA MET A 43 0.68 -10.21 4.70
C MET A 43 1.74 -9.26 5.24
N TYR A 44 1.46 -8.58 6.35
CA TYR A 44 2.33 -7.56 6.95
C TYR A 44 2.82 -7.95 8.35
N ALA A 45 2.72 -9.23 8.70
CA ALA A 45 3.27 -9.78 9.93
C ALA A 45 4.80 -9.65 9.98
N ALA A 46 5.38 -9.86 11.15
CA ALA A 46 6.82 -9.96 11.29
C ALA A 46 7.36 -11.12 10.43
N VAL A 47 8.53 -10.91 9.83
CA VAL A 47 9.19 -11.89 8.97
C VAL A 47 10.57 -12.19 9.54
N ASP A 48 10.82 -13.45 9.88
CA ASP A 48 12.18 -13.93 10.14
C ASP A 48 12.89 -14.07 8.77
N ASP A 49 13.89 -13.23 8.54
CA ASP A 49 14.69 -13.19 7.30
C ASP A 49 16.14 -13.65 7.58
N GLY A 50 16.30 -14.56 8.52
CA GLY A 50 17.54 -15.18 8.92
C GLY A 50 18.37 -14.29 9.84
N ARG A 51 19.16 -13.36 9.33
CA ARG A 51 20.00 -12.48 10.14
C ARG A 51 19.20 -11.46 10.97
N PHE A 52 18.05 -11.03 10.45
CA PHE A 52 17.23 -10.00 11.05
C PHE A 52 15.75 -10.40 11.01
N VAL A 53 15.02 -10.03 12.05
CA VAL A 53 13.56 -10.13 12.07
C VAL A 53 12.98 -8.79 11.64
N VAL A 54 12.36 -8.76 10.46
CA VAL A 54 11.61 -7.59 9.99
C VAL A 54 10.36 -7.44 10.85
N PRO A 55 10.13 -6.31 11.52
CA PRO A 55 8.96 -6.14 12.37
C PRO A 55 7.66 -6.07 11.55
N ALA A 56 6.54 -6.46 12.20
CA ALA A 56 5.22 -6.29 11.61
C ALA A 56 4.91 -4.81 11.37
N ILE A 57 4.14 -4.51 10.32
CA ILE A 57 3.62 -3.16 10.11
C ILE A 57 2.44 -2.94 11.08
N PRO A 58 2.46 -1.88 11.90
CA PRO A 58 1.37 -1.56 12.81
C PRO A 58 0.04 -1.33 12.07
N ASP A 59 -1.06 -1.85 12.63
CA ASP A 59 -2.41 -1.83 12.04
C ASP A 59 -2.85 -0.43 11.56
N ARG A 60 -2.45 0.64 12.28
CA ARG A 60 -2.77 2.03 11.89
C ARG A 60 -2.30 2.44 10.50
N TYR A 61 -1.32 1.72 9.93
CA TYR A 61 -0.81 1.94 8.58
C TYR A 61 -1.45 1.01 7.54
N LEU A 62 -2.16 -0.04 7.94
CA LEU A 62 -2.75 -1.05 7.06
C LEU A 62 -4.14 -0.64 6.57
N THR A 63 -4.24 0.53 5.95
CA THR A 63 -5.48 0.99 5.33
C THR A 63 -5.66 0.38 3.93
N PRO A 64 -6.88 0.34 3.36
CA PRO A 64 -7.12 -0.16 2.00
C PRO A 64 -6.27 0.53 0.93
N GLN A 65 -5.88 1.79 1.15
CA GLN A 65 -5.01 2.54 0.23
C GLN A 65 -3.55 2.11 0.34
N ASN A 66 -3.12 1.71 1.54
CA ASN A 66 -1.71 1.47 1.84
C ASN A 66 -1.27 0.01 1.66
N VAL A 67 -2.21 -0.94 1.71
CA VAL A 67 -1.88 -2.35 1.54
C VAL A 67 -1.78 -2.74 0.07
N ARG A 68 -0.84 -3.66 -0.23
CA ARG A 68 -0.75 -4.19 -1.58
C ARG A 68 -2.00 -4.99 -1.93
N GLN A 69 -2.43 -4.84 -3.16
CA GLN A 69 -3.59 -5.54 -3.68
C GLN A 69 -3.52 -5.67 -5.20
N GLU A 70 -4.17 -6.68 -5.73
CA GLU A 70 -4.37 -6.82 -7.16
C GLU A 70 -5.46 -5.86 -7.61
N VAL A 71 -5.18 -5.11 -8.68
CA VAL A 71 -6.07 -4.08 -9.24
C VAL A 71 -6.15 -4.22 -10.75
N ASP A 72 -7.17 -3.61 -11.35
CA ASP A 72 -7.21 -3.40 -12.79
C ASP A 72 -6.10 -2.43 -13.20
N PHE A 73 -5.44 -2.75 -14.32
CA PHE A 73 -4.36 -1.93 -14.87
C PHE A 73 -4.40 -1.98 -16.40
N TRP A 74 -4.67 -0.85 -17.02
CA TRP A 74 -4.92 -0.72 -18.46
C TRP A 74 -3.70 -0.21 -19.24
N GLY A 75 -2.54 -0.10 -18.60
CA GLY A 75 -1.30 0.30 -19.26
C GLY A 75 -0.78 -0.77 -20.24
N ASP A 76 0.07 -0.34 -21.17
CA ASP A 76 0.58 -1.15 -22.27
C ASP A 76 1.91 -1.85 -21.93
N GLU A 77 2.43 -1.68 -20.72
CA GLU A 77 3.65 -2.35 -20.32
C GLU A 77 3.47 -3.85 -20.28
N PRO A 78 4.46 -4.62 -20.78
CA PRO A 78 4.38 -6.07 -20.80
C PRO A 78 4.34 -6.65 -19.38
N PRO A 79 3.74 -7.84 -19.22
CA PRO A 79 3.77 -8.57 -17.94
C PRO A 79 5.19 -8.69 -17.39
N GLY A 80 5.33 -8.56 -16.07
CA GLY A 80 6.61 -8.55 -15.37
C GLY A 80 7.29 -7.18 -15.31
N SER A 81 6.74 -6.15 -15.95
CA SER A 81 7.24 -4.77 -15.85
C SER A 81 6.80 -4.11 -14.55
N ILE A 82 7.53 -3.06 -14.18
CA ILE A 82 7.18 -2.16 -13.08
C ILE A 82 6.79 -0.80 -13.67
N VAL A 83 5.66 -0.24 -13.22
CA VAL A 83 5.29 1.16 -13.46
C VAL A 83 5.27 1.88 -12.12
N VAL A 84 5.98 2.99 -12.01
CA VAL A 84 6.04 3.83 -10.81
C VAL A 84 5.34 5.14 -11.12
N ASP A 85 4.30 5.45 -10.35
CA ASP A 85 3.66 6.76 -10.33
C ASP A 85 4.03 7.50 -9.04
N PRO A 86 5.05 8.36 -9.09
CA PRO A 86 5.51 9.08 -7.90
C PRO A 86 4.55 10.17 -7.45
N TYR A 87 3.55 10.53 -8.26
CA TYR A 87 2.60 11.62 -7.99
C TYR A 87 1.32 11.09 -7.31
N SER A 88 0.87 9.89 -7.67
CA SER A 88 -0.21 9.19 -6.98
C SER A 88 0.30 8.34 -5.79
N TYR A 89 1.62 8.21 -5.63
CA TYR A 89 2.30 7.38 -4.61
C TYR A 89 1.97 5.89 -4.74
N TYR A 90 1.98 5.37 -5.98
CA TYR A 90 1.80 3.96 -6.25
C TYR A 90 2.88 3.40 -7.18
N LEU A 91 3.17 2.12 -6.95
CA LEU A 91 3.95 1.28 -7.84
C LEU A 91 3.07 0.12 -8.27
N TYR A 92 3.12 -0.21 -9.56
CA TYR A 92 2.38 -1.31 -10.16
C TYR A 92 3.37 -2.35 -10.71
N TYR A 93 3.20 -3.59 -10.30
CA TYR A 93 3.84 -4.74 -10.94
C TYR A 93 2.83 -5.37 -11.88
N VAL A 94 3.09 -5.28 -13.19
CA VAL A 94 2.17 -5.70 -14.25
C VAL A 94 2.08 -7.21 -14.32
N LEU A 95 0.86 -7.77 -14.21
CA LEU A 95 0.61 -9.20 -14.28
C LEU A 95 0.22 -9.67 -15.70
N GLY A 96 -0.27 -8.75 -16.55
CA GLY A 96 -0.95 -9.05 -17.79
C GLY A 96 -2.45 -9.19 -17.60
N GLY A 97 -3.21 -9.42 -18.69
CA GLY A 97 -4.67 -9.52 -18.62
C GLY A 97 -5.35 -8.28 -18.05
N LYS A 98 -4.75 -7.10 -18.21
CA LYS A 98 -5.21 -5.84 -17.63
C LYS A 98 -5.23 -5.83 -16.10
N ARG A 99 -4.30 -6.52 -15.46
CA ARG A 99 -4.15 -6.62 -14.02
C ARG A 99 -2.73 -6.23 -13.58
N ALA A 100 -2.61 -5.68 -12.38
CA ALA A 100 -1.34 -5.44 -11.71
C ALA A 100 -1.46 -5.62 -10.21
N ILE A 101 -0.34 -5.88 -9.54
CA ILE A 101 -0.24 -5.73 -8.10
C ILE A 101 0.15 -4.27 -7.83
N ARG A 102 -0.69 -3.56 -7.09
CA ARG A 102 -0.44 -2.19 -6.67
C ARG A 102 0.17 -2.19 -5.27
N TYR A 103 1.25 -1.43 -5.11
CA TYR A 103 1.93 -1.17 -3.84
C TYR A 103 1.87 0.32 -3.52
N ARG A 104 1.62 0.66 -2.26
CA ARG A 104 1.77 2.04 -1.80
C ARG A 104 3.24 2.36 -1.61
N ILE A 105 3.69 3.54 -2.06
CA ILE A 105 5.08 3.96 -1.97
C ILE A 105 5.21 5.32 -1.27
N GLY A 106 6.35 5.54 -0.62
CA GLY A 106 6.82 6.87 -0.26
C GLY A 106 7.83 7.35 -1.32
N VAL A 107 7.84 8.63 -1.61
CA VAL A 107 8.70 9.21 -2.66
C VAL A 107 9.54 10.33 -2.09
N GLY A 108 10.86 10.18 -2.13
CA GLY A 108 11.79 11.24 -1.78
C GLY A 108 11.88 12.32 -2.86
N ALA A 109 12.44 13.48 -2.52
CA ALA A 109 12.61 14.59 -3.48
C ALA A 109 13.32 14.14 -4.77
N MET A 110 14.36 13.31 -4.65
CA MET A 110 15.04 12.71 -5.81
C MET A 110 14.13 11.80 -6.62
N GLY A 111 13.19 11.07 -6.00
CA GLY A 111 12.28 10.15 -6.69
C GLY A 111 11.35 10.86 -7.68
N ARG A 112 11.13 12.17 -7.51
CA ARG A 112 10.32 12.99 -8.44
C ARG A 112 11.12 13.62 -9.57
N THR A 113 12.45 13.65 -9.48
CA THR A 113 13.30 14.20 -10.54
C THR A 113 13.67 13.18 -11.61
N PHE A 114 13.35 11.92 -11.38
CA PHE A 114 13.58 10.85 -12.33
C PHE A 114 12.26 10.42 -12.99
N SER A 115 12.19 10.52 -14.29
CA SER A 115 11.09 9.98 -15.10
C SER A 115 11.62 9.27 -16.33
N GLY A 116 10.78 8.45 -16.96
CA GLY A 116 11.08 7.69 -18.15
C GLY A 116 11.49 6.23 -17.84
N ARG A 117 12.26 5.62 -18.75
CA ARG A 117 12.55 4.18 -18.72
C ARG A 117 13.86 3.86 -18.02
N ALA A 118 13.85 2.76 -17.27
CA ALA A 118 14.99 2.17 -16.60
C ALA A 118 14.86 0.64 -16.60
N THR A 119 15.87 -0.04 -16.07
CA THR A 119 15.83 -1.47 -15.78
C THR A 119 16.31 -1.72 -14.35
N VAL A 120 15.84 -2.80 -13.73
CA VAL A 120 16.47 -3.31 -12.51
C VAL A 120 17.82 -3.89 -12.87
N GLY A 121 18.90 -3.15 -12.65
CA GLY A 121 20.26 -3.57 -13.02
C GLY A 121 20.93 -4.43 -11.95
N MET A 122 20.56 -4.24 -10.69
CA MET A 122 21.10 -5.00 -9.55
C MET A 122 20.05 -5.11 -8.44
N LYS A 123 20.17 -6.19 -7.66
CA LYS A 123 19.33 -6.46 -6.48
C LYS A 123 20.23 -6.79 -5.30
N ARG A 124 19.87 -6.32 -4.10
CA ARG A 124 20.58 -6.63 -2.86
C ARG A 124 19.60 -6.91 -1.72
N GLU A 125 19.88 -7.99 -1.02
CA GLU A 125 19.30 -8.27 0.30
C GLU A 125 20.16 -7.60 1.35
N TRP A 126 19.55 -6.97 2.31
CA TRP A 126 20.23 -6.28 3.41
C TRP A 126 21.46 -5.47 2.93
N PRO A 127 21.24 -4.46 2.05
CA PRO A 127 22.34 -3.71 1.47
C PRO A 127 23.07 -2.88 2.53
N THR A 128 24.31 -2.54 2.24
CA THR A 128 24.97 -1.39 2.88
C THR A 128 24.43 -0.09 2.29
N TRP A 129 24.48 1.00 3.03
CA TRP A 129 24.08 2.32 2.57
C TRP A 129 25.16 3.34 2.90
N THR A 130 25.40 4.27 2.00
CA THR A 130 26.27 5.42 2.21
C THR A 130 25.54 6.66 1.69
N PRO A 131 25.44 7.74 2.49
CA PRO A 131 24.85 8.98 2.01
C PRO A 131 25.67 9.55 0.86
N THR A 132 24.97 10.18 -0.08
CA THR A 132 25.66 10.90 -1.16
C THR A 132 26.30 12.18 -0.62
N ALA A 133 27.32 12.71 -1.32
CA ALA A 133 27.91 13.99 -0.96
C ALA A 133 26.87 15.12 -0.89
N ASN A 134 25.88 15.09 -1.79
CA ASN A 134 24.77 16.05 -1.79
C ASN A 134 23.89 15.94 -0.53
N MET A 135 23.60 14.73 -0.07
CA MET A 135 22.85 14.52 1.19
C MET A 135 23.61 15.12 2.37
N ILE A 136 24.90 14.83 2.47
CA ILE A 136 25.74 15.36 3.54
C ILE A 136 25.80 16.90 3.48
N SER A 137 25.86 17.49 2.27
CA SER A 137 25.93 18.94 2.14
C SER A 137 24.61 19.65 2.50
N ILE A 138 23.45 19.00 2.27
CA ILE A 138 22.14 19.57 2.58
C ILE A 138 21.79 19.43 4.07
N GLU A 139 22.06 18.26 4.64
CA GLU A 139 21.74 17.94 6.04
C GLU A 139 22.97 17.32 6.73
N PRO A 140 24.03 18.09 7.01
CA PRO A 140 25.30 17.58 7.54
C PRO A 140 25.15 16.92 8.92
N ASP A 141 24.28 17.45 9.77
CA ASP A 141 24.05 16.89 11.11
C ASP A 141 23.36 15.52 11.05
N LEU A 142 22.52 15.30 10.05
CA LEU A 142 21.80 14.02 9.87
C LEU A 142 22.67 12.98 9.17
N TYR A 143 23.36 13.35 8.12
CA TYR A 143 24.07 12.42 7.24
C TYR A 143 25.60 12.36 7.48
N GLY A 144 26.19 13.39 8.08
CA GLY A 144 27.62 13.44 8.37
C GLY A 144 28.12 12.26 9.21
N PRO A 145 27.42 11.87 10.29
CA PRO A 145 27.81 10.69 11.09
C PRO A 145 27.90 9.40 10.28
N TRP A 146 27.20 9.31 9.15
CA TRP A 146 27.14 8.14 8.27
C TRP A 146 28.01 8.27 7.01
N ALA A 147 28.89 9.28 6.91
CA ALA A 147 29.74 9.48 5.74
C ALA A 147 30.63 8.27 5.41
N GLY A 148 31.00 7.48 6.42
CA GLY A 148 31.72 6.21 6.28
C GLY A 148 30.84 5.02 5.86
N GLY A 149 29.53 5.22 5.75
CA GLY A 149 28.54 4.19 5.41
C GLY A 149 27.91 3.50 6.62
N MET A 150 26.77 2.90 6.38
CA MET A 150 26.02 2.09 7.32
C MET A 150 25.94 0.64 6.83
N GLY A 151 26.21 -0.30 7.72
CA GLY A 151 26.08 -1.73 7.44
C GLY A 151 24.63 -2.18 7.25
N PRO A 152 24.40 -3.46 6.91
CA PRO A 152 23.07 -4.05 6.89
C PRO A 152 22.40 -3.99 8.28
N GLY A 153 21.12 -3.68 8.32
CA GLY A 153 20.37 -3.64 9.59
C GLY A 153 18.97 -3.05 9.45
N LEU A 154 18.20 -3.14 10.54
CA LEU A 154 16.82 -2.62 10.57
C LEU A 154 16.77 -1.10 10.51
N GLU A 155 17.83 -0.40 10.91
CA GLU A 155 17.94 1.06 10.86
C GLU A 155 18.52 1.57 9.54
N ASN A 156 19.01 0.65 8.68
CA ASN A 156 19.54 1.03 7.38
C ASN A 156 18.43 1.62 6.50
N PRO A 157 18.62 2.84 5.93
CA PRO A 157 17.60 3.50 5.13
C PRO A 157 17.06 2.70 3.94
N LEU A 158 17.88 1.77 3.38
CA LEU A 158 17.48 0.92 2.27
C LEU A 158 16.68 -0.32 2.70
N GLY A 159 16.60 -0.59 3.99
CA GLY A 159 15.84 -1.70 4.54
C GLY A 159 16.33 -3.08 4.11
N ALA A 160 15.43 -4.07 4.16
CA ALA A 160 15.76 -5.46 3.91
C ALA A 160 16.06 -5.78 2.43
N ARG A 161 15.52 -5.00 1.50
CA ARG A 161 15.66 -5.23 0.04
C ARG A 161 15.83 -3.91 -0.70
N ALA A 162 16.76 -3.91 -1.67
CA ALA A 162 16.93 -2.80 -2.60
C ALA A 162 17.08 -3.31 -4.03
N MET A 163 16.38 -2.67 -4.96
CA MET A 163 16.46 -2.84 -6.40
C MET A 163 17.03 -1.56 -7.01
N TYR A 164 18.16 -1.67 -7.65
CA TYR A 164 18.94 -0.57 -8.21
C TYR A 164 18.53 -0.35 -9.64
N LEU A 165 18.10 0.87 -9.97
CA LEU A 165 17.65 1.21 -11.31
C LEU A 165 18.80 1.69 -12.17
N TYR A 166 18.91 1.11 -13.35
CA TYR A 166 19.94 1.42 -14.33
C TYR A 166 19.31 2.10 -15.54
N ARG A 167 19.98 3.09 -16.07
CA ARG A 167 19.63 3.76 -17.33
C ARG A 167 20.84 3.71 -18.28
N ASN A 168 20.63 3.27 -19.52
CA ASN A 168 21.70 3.13 -20.51
C ASN A 168 22.90 2.32 -19.99
N GLY A 169 22.63 1.25 -19.25
CA GLY A 169 23.66 0.36 -18.69
C GLY A 169 24.42 0.91 -17.48
N ARG A 170 24.08 2.11 -16.99
CA ARG A 170 24.74 2.76 -15.84
C ARG A 170 23.77 2.88 -14.66
N ASP A 171 24.33 2.78 -13.46
CA ASP A 171 23.58 3.03 -12.23
C ASP A 171 23.06 4.47 -12.23
N SER A 172 21.75 4.63 -12.14
CA SER A 172 21.09 5.93 -12.13
C SER A 172 21.06 6.60 -10.74
N MET A 173 21.57 5.92 -9.71
CA MET A 173 21.45 6.27 -8.30
C MET A 173 20.02 6.20 -7.76
N TYR A 174 19.03 5.81 -8.56
CA TYR A 174 17.65 5.57 -8.10
C TYR A 174 17.45 4.14 -7.62
N ARG A 175 16.66 3.99 -6.58
CA ARG A 175 16.39 2.72 -5.91
C ARG A 175 14.91 2.56 -5.62
N ILE A 176 14.42 1.31 -5.71
CA ILE A 176 13.18 0.87 -5.08
C ILE A 176 13.60 0.03 -3.89
N HIS A 177 13.18 0.40 -2.67
CA HIS A 177 13.72 -0.23 -1.47
C HIS A 177 12.73 -0.24 -0.31
N GLY A 178 13.00 -1.08 0.69
CA GLY A 178 12.27 -1.09 1.96
C GLY A 178 12.58 0.15 2.80
N THR A 179 11.77 0.40 3.84
CA THR A 179 12.03 1.46 4.80
C THR A 179 11.80 1.01 6.23
N TYR A 180 12.58 1.52 7.16
CA TYR A 180 12.35 1.38 8.60
C TYR A 180 11.32 2.39 9.14
N ALA A 181 10.89 3.36 8.31
CA ALA A 181 9.91 4.39 8.67
C ALA A 181 8.58 4.17 7.93
N PRO A 182 7.69 3.27 8.40
CA PRO A 182 6.43 2.97 7.72
C PRO A 182 5.50 4.18 7.61
N SER A 183 5.65 5.18 8.49
CA SER A 183 4.92 6.45 8.41
C SER A 183 5.24 7.28 7.16
N SER A 184 6.36 7.00 6.49
CA SER A 184 6.76 7.71 5.26
C SER A 184 6.10 7.15 3.99
N ILE A 185 5.34 6.07 4.10
CA ILE A 185 4.65 5.46 2.96
C ILE A 185 3.35 6.21 2.69
N GLY A 186 3.16 6.60 1.44
CA GLY A 186 2.03 7.44 1.00
C GLY A 186 2.33 8.93 1.04
N ASP A 187 3.57 9.30 1.35
CA ASP A 187 3.95 10.69 1.54
C ASP A 187 5.22 11.08 0.77
N SER A 188 5.42 12.38 0.67
CA SER A 188 6.64 12.99 0.14
C SER A 188 7.63 13.21 1.27
N VAL A 189 8.86 12.76 1.08
CA VAL A 189 9.93 12.90 2.09
C VAL A 189 11.14 13.60 1.48
N SER A 190 11.97 14.24 2.34
CA SER A 190 13.12 15.04 1.90
C SER A 190 14.19 14.21 1.20
N ALA A 191 14.39 12.96 1.61
CA ALA A 191 15.46 12.11 1.10
C ALA A 191 14.94 10.73 0.66
N GLY A 192 15.70 10.11 -0.25
CA GLY A 192 15.43 8.76 -0.75
C GLY A 192 14.74 8.75 -2.11
N CYS A 193 14.66 7.55 -2.68
CA CYS A 193 14.08 7.35 -3.99
C CYS A 193 12.62 6.87 -3.88
N ILE A 194 12.39 5.55 -3.98
CA ILE A 194 11.07 4.95 -3.94
C ILE A 194 11.05 3.98 -2.76
N ARG A 195 10.33 4.36 -1.71
CA ARG A 195 10.23 3.59 -0.46
C ARG A 195 9.01 2.70 -0.44
N MET A 196 9.15 1.51 0.11
CA MET A 196 8.07 0.54 0.29
C MET A 196 8.06 0.06 1.74
N TYR A 197 6.92 -0.44 2.23
CA TYR A 197 6.95 -1.29 3.41
C TYR A 197 7.94 -2.44 3.20
N GLN A 198 8.60 -2.89 4.27
CA GLN A 198 9.59 -3.98 4.16
C GLN A 198 8.98 -5.23 3.52
N GLN A 199 7.78 -5.62 3.95
CA GLN A 199 7.08 -6.79 3.41
C GLN A 199 6.73 -6.63 1.93
N ASP A 200 6.41 -5.41 1.49
CA ASP A 200 6.13 -5.11 0.08
C ASP A 200 7.41 -5.12 -0.76
N ALA A 201 8.49 -4.54 -0.25
CA ALA A 201 9.79 -4.60 -0.90
C ALA A 201 10.29 -6.06 -1.04
N MET A 202 10.08 -6.89 -0.02
CA MET A 202 10.40 -8.32 -0.05
C MET A 202 9.54 -9.08 -1.06
N ASP A 203 8.25 -8.76 -1.14
CA ASP A 203 7.32 -9.38 -2.10
C ASP A 203 7.70 -9.01 -3.54
N LEU A 204 7.88 -7.72 -3.83
CA LEU A 204 8.29 -7.26 -5.15
C LEU A 204 9.65 -7.81 -5.55
N PHE A 205 10.62 -7.83 -4.64
CA PHE A 205 11.96 -8.35 -4.87
C PHE A 205 11.94 -9.81 -5.32
N ARG A 206 11.09 -10.66 -4.76
CA ARG A 206 10.96 -12.07 -5.18
C ARG A 206 10.40 -12.21 -6.60
N ARG A 207 9.52 -11.30 -7.02
CA ARG A 207 8.86 -11.33 -8.35
C ARG A 207 9.75 -10.83 -9.46
N VAL A 208 10.65 -9.91 -9.17
CA VAL A 208 11.37 -9.08 -10.13
C VAL A 208 12.77 -9.63 -10.38
N PRO A 209 13.09 -10.19 -11.56
CA PRO A 209 14.46 -10.51 -11.94
C PRO A 209 15.28 -9.26 -12.29
N VAL A 210 16.62 -9.40 -12.30
CA VAL A 210 17.51 -8.42 -12.94
C VAL A 210 17.17 -8.35 -14.43
N GLY A 211 17.16 -7.16 -15.00
CA GLY A 211 16.71 -6.88 -16.37
C GLY A 211 15.25 -6.43 -16.47
N THR A 212 14.46 -6.54 -15.38
CA THR A 212 13.05 -6.08 -15.37
C THR A 212 12.96 -4.63 -15.82
N ARG A 213 12.03 -4.36 -16.74
CA ARG A 213 11.72 -3.01 -17.23
C ARG A 213 11.00 -2.21 -16.16
N VAL A 214 11.41 -0.97 -16.01
CA VAL A 214 10.80 -0.01 -15.09
C VAL A 214 10.46 1.25 -15.87
N ARG A 215 9.20 1.71 -15.78
CA ARG A 215 8.76 3.02 -16.23
C ARG A 215 8.43 3.86 -15.01
N VAL A 216 9.05 5.01 -14.90
CA VAL A 216 8.72 6.03 -13.89
C VAL A 216 7.97 7.15 -14.61
N LEU A 217 6.74 7.41 -14.22
CA LEU A 217 5.86 8.37 -14.87
C LEU A 217 6.33 9.80 -14.63
N ALA A 218 6.15 10.65 -15.65
CA ALA A 218 6.24 12.09 -15.52
C ALA A 218 4.96 12.68 -14.88
N PRO A 219 4.94 13.96 -14.47
CA PRO A 219 3.77 14.56 -13.82
C PRO A 219 2.48 14.47 -14.65
N ASP A 220 2.57 14.69 -15.95
CA ASP A 220 1.48 14.65 -16.91
C ASP A 220 1.02 13.23 -17.25
N GLU A 221 1.80 12.21 -16.89
CA GLU A 221 1.46 10.81 -17.05
C GLU A 221 0.80 10.21 -15.80
N SER A 222 0.68 10.96 -14.69
CA SER A 222 0.13 10.44 -13.44
C SER A 222 -1.27 9.87 -13.63
N GLY A 223 -1.52 8.68 -13.05
CA GLY A 223 -2.75 7.93 -13.25
C GLY A 223 -2.75 7.02 -14.48
N TYR A 224 -1.66 6.98 -15.26
CA TYR A 224 -1.54 6.06 -16.39
C TYR A 224 -1.86 4.62 -16.00
N GLY A 225 -2.70 3.97 -16.80
CA GLY A 225 -3.12 2.59 -16.59
C GLY A 225 -4.19 2.39 -15.51
N THR A 226 -4.63 3.41 -14.78
CA THR A 226 -5.63 3.27 -13.70
C THR A 226 -7.07 3.36 -14.17
N VAL A 227 -7.31 3.85 -15.40
CA VAL A 227 -8.63 3.91 -16.02
C VAL A 227 -8.60 3.33 -17.43
N PRO A 228 -9.73 2.71 -17.93
CA PRO A 228 -9.81 2.23 -19.29
C PRO A 228 -9.63 3.38 -20.28
N GLY A 229 -8.78 3.20 -21.30
CA GLY A 229 -8.63 4.18 -22.38
C GLY A 229 -7.82 5.43 -22.03
N ALA A 230 -7.18 5.51 -20.88
CA ALA A 230 -6.12 6.49 -20.64
C ALA A 230 -4.97 6.19 -21.61
N MET A 231 -4.83 7.01 -22.63
CA MET A 231 -4.01 6.73 -23.82
C MET A 231 -2.56 6.44 -23.48
N ALA A 232 -2.02 5.40 -24.16
CA ALA A 232 -0.60 5.34 -24.47
C ALA A 232 -0.23 6.63 -25.21
N TRP A 233 0.58 7.47 -24.58
CA TRP A 233 1.22 8.56 -25.30
C TRP A 233 2.20 7.94 -26.30
N ALA A 234 1.88 8.09 -27.58
CA ALA A 234 2.82 7.80 -28.65
C ALA A 234 3.93 8.86 -28.59
N GLY A 235 5.11 8.45 -28.19
CA GLY A 235 6.34 9.22 -28.21
C GLY A 235 7.46 8.35 -28.73
#